data_91aa4aec826e7114dbd5a016bada0e20
#
_entry.id   91aa4aec826e7114dbd5a016bada0e20
#
_cell.length_a   1.000
_cell.length_b   1.000
_cell.length_c   1.000
_cell.angle_alpha   90.00
_cell.angle_beta   90.00
_cell.angle_gamma   90.00
#
_symmetry.space_group_name_H-M   'P 1'
#
loop_
_entity.id
_entity.type
_entity.pdbx_description
1 polymer ?
#
loop_
_entity_poly.entity_id
_entity_poly.type
_entity_poly.pdbx_seq_one_letter_code
_entity_poly.pdbx_strand_id
1 'polypeptide(L)'
;VTVYFSLLTAYGLVVYNFPGKKSFYSFILVLVLLPMQLSIIGFYQYMSRLGLTDNYLSLILPSIAAAGSVFFAKQYLEAIVIADLIDAARIDGAGELATFHRVMLPIAAPGAFTLGIFAFVASWNNFFTPFILISSISKYTLPMLVQTLRGDVYRTEYGSIYLGIAATIAPILLIYALFSRYI
;
A
#
# COMPACT_ATOMS: atom_id res chain seq x y z
N VAL A 1 2.23 4.09 -5.70
CA VAL A 1 1.12 3.30 -6.27
C VAL A 1 -0.01 3.21 -5.26
N THR A 2 0.14 2.56 -4.11
CA THR A 2 -0.92 2.35 -3.10
C THR A 2 -1.63 3.64 -2.71
N VAL A 3 -0.91 4.69 -2.31
CA VAL A 3 -1.49 5.96 -1.86
C VAL A 3 -2.35 6.61 -2.94
N TYR A 4 -1.81 6.69 -4.15
CA TYR A 4 -2.49 7.36 -5.26
C TYR A 4 -3.82 6.67 -5.62
N PHE A 5 -3.78 5.35 -5.85
CA PHE A 5 -4.97 4.61 -6.24
C PHE A 5 -5.99 4.48 -5.11
N SER A 6 -5.52 4.39 -3.86
CA SER A 6 -6.42 4.39 -2.70
C SER A 6 -7.14 5.72 -2.52
N LEU A 7 -6.45 6.84 -2.68
CA LEU A 7 -7.07 8.17 -2.62
C LEU A 7 -8.00 8.41 -3.81
N LEU A 8 -7.64 7.97 -5.02
CA LEU A 8 -8.49 8.10 -6.19
C LEU A 8 -9.78 7.28 -6.05
N THR A 9 -9.66 6.04 -5.54
CA THR A 9 -10.83 5.18 -5.26
C THR A 9 -11.70 5.78 -4.15
N ALA A 10 -11.08 6.28 -3.09
CA ALA A 10 -11.77 6.92 -1.98
C ALA A 10 -12.49 8.21 -2.43
N TYR A 11 -11.84 9.02 -3.28
CA TYR A 11 -12.45 10.20 -3.90
C TYR A 11 -13.72 9.82 -4.66
N GLY A 12 -13.65 8.78 -5.50
CA GLY A 12 -14.81 8.26 -6.21
C GLY A 12 -15.93 7.81 -5.27
N LEU A 13 -15.58 7.16 -4.15
CA LEU A 13 -16.55 6.71 -3.15
C LEU A 13 -17.14 7.85 -2.30
N VAL A 14 -16.43 8.95 -2.09
CA VAL A 14 -16.92 10.08 -1.28
C VAL A 14 -17.77 11.02 -2.13
N VAL A 15 -17.25 11.43 -3.26
CA VAL A 15 -17.81 12.52 -4.06
C VAL A 15 -18.97 12.08 -4.94
N TYR A 16 -18.92 10.84 -5.48
CA TYR A 16 -19.94 10.41 -6.42
C TYR A 16 -21.03 9.55 -5.77
N ASN A 17 -22.25 9.70 -6.28
CA ASN A 17 -23.35 8.79 -6.01
C ASN A 17 -23.63 7.95 -7.27
N PHE A 18 -23.41 6.64 -7.16
CA PHE A 18 -23.65 5.70 -8.25
C PHE A 18 -24.37 4.44 -7.74
N PRO A 19 -25.13 3.74 -8.60
CA PRO A 19 -25.79 2.51 -8.21
C PRO A 19 -24.74 1.45 -7.81
N GLY A 20 -24.98 0.76 -6.69
CA GLY A 20 -24.06 -0.25 -6.17
C GLY A 20 -22.91 0.29 -5.28
N LYS A 21 -22.79 1.62 -5.06
CA LYS A 21 -21.75 2.22 -4.19
C LYS A 21 -21.66 1.53 -2.83
N LYS A 22 -22.80 1.31 -2.16
CA LYS A 22 -22.84 0.64 -0.84
C LYS A 22 -22.31 -0.79 -0.91
N SER A 23 -22.74 -1.57 -1.90
CA SER A 23 -22.30 -2.96 -2.09
C SER A 23 -20.82 -3.03 -2.41
N PHE A 24 -20.32 -2.12 -3.26
CA PHE A 24 -18.88 -2.03 -3.59
C PHE A 24 -18.04 -1.70 -2.36
N TYR A 25 -18.49 -0.74 -1.55
CA TYR A 25 -17.78 -0.41 -0.31
C TYR A 25 -17.85 -1.55 0.72
N SER A 26 -19.01 -2.21 0.86
CA SER A 26 -19.13 -3.39 1.73
C SER A 26 -18.20 -4.52 1.28
N PHE A 27 -18.02 -4.71 -0.02
CA PHE A 27 -17.06 -5.67 -0.54
C PHE A 27 -15.61 -5.32 -0.13
N ILE A 28 -15.23 -4.04 -0.22
CA ILE A 28 -13.91 -3.58 0.27
C ILE A 28 -13.75 -3.89 1.77
N LEU A 29 -14.79 -3.65 2.59
CA LEU A 29 -14.74 -3.95 4.03
C LEU A 29 -14.56 -5.45 4.29
N VAL A 30 -15.24 -6.31 3.54
CA VAL A 30 -15.05 -7.78 3.63
C VAL A 30 -13.62 -8.15 3.30
N LEU A 31 -13.02 -7.56 2.25
CA LEU A 31 -11.62 -7.82 1.90
C LEU A 31 -10.63 -7.41 3.00
N VAL A 32 -10.92 -6.34 3.74
CA VAL A 32 -10.09 -5.93 4.91
C VAL A 32 -10.11 -6.96 6.03
N LEU A 33 -11.24 -7.65 6.20
CA LEU A 33 -11.41 -8.67 7.25
C LEU A 33 -10.83 -10.03 6.87
N LEU A 34 -10.56 -10.27 5.58
CA LEU A 34 -10.01 -11.55 5.14
C LEU A 34 -8.52 -11.65 5.48
N PRO A 35 -8.09 -12.69 6.22
CA PRO A 35 -6.68 -12.91 6.46
C PRO A 35 -5.97 -13.24 5.15
N MET A 36 -4.94 -12.48 4.81
CA MET A 36 -4.17 -12.63 3.57
C MET A 36 -3.58 -14.05 3.41
N GLN A 37 -3.25 -14.68 4.53
CA GLN A 37 -2.68 -16.03 4.56
C GLN A 37 -3.59 -17.09 3.95
N LEU A 38 -4.92 -16.91 4.03
CA LEU A 38 -5.88 -17.84 3.43
C LEU A 38 -5.87 -17.80 1.89
N SER A 39 -5.53 -16.64 1.32
CA SER A 39 -5.57 -16.42 -0.13
C SER A 39 -4.24 -16.71 -0.82
N ILE A 40 -3.17 -16.99 -0.07
CA ILE A 40 -1.81 -16.98 -0.61
C ILE A 40 -1.56 -18.05 -1.68
N ILE A 41 -2.14 -19.24 -1.53
CA ILE A 41 -2.00 -20.33 -2.51
C ILE A 41 -2.66 -19.94 -3.83
N GLY A 42 -3.90 -19.43 -3.77
CA GLY A 42 -4.61 -18.96 -4.96
C GLY A 42 -3.91 -17.78 -5.62
N PHE A 43 -3.36 -16.87 -4.81
CA PHE A 43 -2.60 -15.73 -5.28
C PHE A 43 -1.31 -16.17 -6.01
N TYR A 44 -0.55 -17.11 -5.45
CA TYR A 44 0.63 -17.69 -6.10
C TYR A 44 0.26 -18.34 -7.44
N GLN A 45 -0.79 -19.16 -7.46
CA GLN A 45 -1.24 -19.82 -8.70
C GLN A 45 -1.67 -18.80 -9.76
N TYR A 46 -2.34 -17.73 -9.36
CA TYR A 46 -2.74 -16.65 -10.25
C TYR A 46 -1.53 -15.91 -10.83
N MET A 47 -0.57 -15.52 -9.99
CA MET A 47 0.68 -14.89 -10.44
C MET A 47 1.52 -15.81 -11.34
N SER A 48 1.54 -17.11 -11.03
CA SER A 48 2.21 -18.12 -11.87
C SER A 48 1.57 -18.23 -13.25
N ARG A 49 0.24 -18.27 -13.34
CA ARG A 49 -0.48 -18.29 -14.63
C ARG A 49 -0.24 -17.05 -15.49
N LEU A 50 -0.03 -15.91 -14.85
CA LEU A 50 0.31 -14.65 -15.52
C LEU A 50 1.80 -14.55 -15.91
N GLY A 51 2.64 -15.53 -15.55
CA GLY A 51 4.09 -15.48 -15.76
C GLY A 51 4.79 -14.42 -14.91
N LEU A 52 4.20 -14.02 -13.77
CA LEU A 52 4.70 -12.97 -12.90
C LEU A 52 5.46 -13.51 -11.68
N THR A 53 5.69 -14.82 -11.57
CA THR A 53 6.61 -15.39 -10.58
C THR A 53 8.04 -14.91 -10.86
N ASP A 54 8.82 -14.73 -9.79
CA ASP A 54 10.16 -14.16 -9.84
C ASP A 54 10.25 -12.78 -10.52
N ASN A 55 9.19 -11.97 -10.37
CA ASN A 55 9.08 -10.64 -10.96
C ASN A 55 8.55 -9.65 -9.92
N TYR A 56 9.17 -8.48 -9.79
CA TYR A 56 8.71 -7.43 -8.87
C TYR A 56 7.29 -6.93 -9.17
N LEU A 57 6.80 -7.07 -10.40
CA LEU A 57 5.43 -6.70 -10.74
C LEU A 57 4.40 -7.49 -9.92
N SER A 58 4.70 -8.74 -9.53
CA SER A 58 3.82 -9.51 -8.64
C SER A 58 3.67 -8.91 -7.24
N LEU A 59 4.63 -8.08 -6.81
CA LEU A 59 4.59 -7.35 -5.54
C LEU A 59 3.95 -5.97 -5.70
N ILE A 60 4.11 -5.34 -6.88
CA ILE A 60 3.64 -3.98 -7.14
C ILE A 60 2.17 -3.94 -7.54
N LEU A 61 1.74 -4.82 -8.45
CA LEU A 61 0.38 -4.80 -9.00
C LEU A 61 -0.72 -4.94 -7.93
N PRO A 62 -0.61 -5.85 -6.95
CA PRO A 62 -1.64 -5.98 -5.91
C PRO A 62 -1.79 -4.74 -5.03
N SER A 63 -0.73 -3.93 -4.93
CA SER A 63 -0.75 -2.71 -4.13
C SER A 63 -1.63 -1.59 -4.72
N ILE A 64 -2.06 -1.73 -5.98
CA ILE A 64 -3.06 -0.85 -6.61
C ILE A 64 -4.42 -0.99 -5.91
N ALA A 65 -4.78 -2.21 -5.49
CA ALA A 65 -6.07 -2.56 -4.90
C ALA A 65 -5.96 -2.87 -3.40
N ALA A 66 -5.24 -2.02 -2.65
CA ALA A 66 -5.04 -2.20 -1.21
C ALA A 66 -6.29 -1.80 -0.41
N ALA A 67 -7.15 -2.76 -0.11
CA ALA A 67 -8.45 -2.55 0.54
C ALA A 67 -8.36 -1.74 1.85
N GLY A 68 -7.41 -2.06 2.73
CA GLY A 68 -7.18 -1.33 3.98
C GLY A 68 -6.78 0.14 3.75
N SER A 69 -5.98 0.39 2.71
CA SER A 69 -5.58 1.74 2.33
C SER A 69 -6.75 2.55 1.75
N VAL A 70 -7.63 1.91 0.96
CA VAL A 70 -8.87 2.54 0.47
C VAL A 70 -9.81 2.85 1.62
N PHE A 71 -9.95 1.95 2.58
CA PHE A 71 -10.77 2.19 3.77
C PHE A 71 -10.27 3.43 4.55
N PHE A 72 -8.97 3.47 4.87
CA PHE A 72 -8.38 4.63 5.56
C PHE A 72 -8.57 5.92 4.76
N ALA A 73 -8.24 5.91 3.47
CA ALA A 73 -8.37 7.07 2.59
C ALA A 73 -9.81 7.59 2.55
N LYS A 74 -10.80 6.67 2.47
CA LYS A 74 -12.22 7.05 2.45
C LYS A 74 -12.62 7.72 3.76
N GLN A 75 -12.29 7.15 4.92
CA GLN A 75 -12.62 7.74 6.21
C GLN A 75 -11.97 9.11 6.39
N TYR A 76 -10.73 9.26 5.93
CA TYR A 76 -10.03 10.55 5.97
C TYR A 76 -10.70 11.58 5.05
N LEU A 77 -11.01 11.22 3.81
CA LEU A 77 -11.65 12.13 2.87
C LEU A 77 -13.06 12.51 3.32
N GLU A 78 -13.85 11.62 3.90
CA GLU A 78 -15.18 11.96 4.45
C GLU A 78 -15.13 13.03 5.53
N ALA A 79 -14.02 13.08 6.29
CA ALA A 79 -13.86 14.06 7.36
C ALA A 79 -13.42 15.45 6.86
N ILE A 80 -12.76 15.54 5.68
CA ILE A 80 -12.15 16.79 5.19
C ILE A 80 -12.79 17.32 3.91
N VAL A 81 -13.59 16.52 3.19
CA VAL A 81 -14.19 16.95 1.93
C VAL A 81 -15.28 17.98 2.19
N ILE A 82 -15.10 19.14 1.62
CA ILE A 82 -16.10 20.21 1.56
C ILE A 82 -16.74 20.16 0.16
N ALA A 83 -18.00 19.74 0.09
CA ALA A 83 -18.72 19.60 -1.19
C ALA A 83 -18.66 20.87 -2.03
N ASP A 84 -18.78 22.03 -1.39
CA ASP A 84 -18.76 23.34 -2.05
C ASP A 84 -17.46 23.60 -2.83
N LEU A 85 -16.31 23.09 -2.38
CA LEU A 85 -15.04 23.23 -3.11
C LEU A 85 -15.02 22.43 -4.41
N ILE A 86 -15.65 21.26 -4.39
CA ILE A 86 -15.75 20.42 -5.59
C ILE A 86 -16.71 21.05 -6.59
N ASP A 87 -17.83 21.56 -6.11
CA ASP A 87 -18.82 22.21 -6.95
C ASP A 87 -18.27 23.52 -7.53
N ALA A 88 -17.51 24.31 -6.76
CA ALA A 88 -16.80 25.49 -7.26
C ALA A 88 -15.82 25.11 -8.39
N ALA A 89 -15.01 24.07 -8.21
CA ALA A 89 -14.07 23.60 -9.25
C ALA A 89 -14.79 23.16 -10.53
N ARG A 90 -15.99 22.56 -10.41
CA ARG A 90 -16.83 22.19 -11.55
C ARG A 90 -17.40 23.40 -12.27
N ILE A 91 -17.84 24.41 -11.52
CA ILE A 91 -18.34 25.69 -12.08
C ILE A 91 -17.22 26.40 -12.87
N ASP A 92 -15.97 26.32 -12.35
CA ASP A 92 -14.78 26.84 -13.02
C ASP A 92 -14.35 25.98 -14.25
N GLY A 93 -15.11 24.94 -14.60
CA GLY A 93 -14.88 24.12 -15.77
C GLY A 93 -13.79 23.05 -15.57
N ALA A 94 -13.36 22.78 -14.35
CA ALA A 94 -12.40 21.72 -14.08
C ALA A 94 -13.03 20.33 -14.31
N GLY A 95 -12.37 19.50 -15.12
CA GLY A 95 -12.76 18.10 -15.26
C GLY A 95 -12.43 17.31 -13.98
N GLU A 96 -13.06 16.16 -13.78
CA GLU A 96 -13.01 15.39 -12.52
C GLU A 96 -11.60 14.99 -12.08
N LEU A 97 -10.75 14.56 -13.03
CA LEU A 97 -9.34 14.26 -12.70
C LEU A 97 -8.54 15.54 -12.36
N ALA A 98 -8.87 16.66 -12.97
CA ALA A 98 -8.25 17.95 -12.62
C ALA A 98 -8.67 18.38 -11.22
N THR A 99 -9.94 18.23 -10.87
CA THR A 99 -10.48 18.48 -9.52
C THR A 99 -9.78 17.58 -8.49
N PHE A 100 -9.64 16.29 -8.78
CA PHE A 100 -8.90 15.40 -7.90
C PHE A 100 -7.46 15.87 -7.66
N HIS A 101 -6.70 16.16 -8.74
CA HIS A 101 -5.29 16.51 -8.60
C HIS A 101 -5.03 17.91 -8.07
N ARG A 102 -5.85 18.90 -8.47
CA ARG A 102 -5.60 20.32 -8.15
C ARG A 102 -6.31 20.80 -6.88
N VAL A 103 -7.39 20.13 -6.49
CA VAL A 103 -8.19 20.52 -5.32
C VAL A 103 -8.07 19.46 -4.23
N MET A 104 -8.49 18.23 -4.52
CA MET A 104 -8.58 17.19 -3.48
C MET A 104 -7.24 16.69 -2.98
N LEU A 105 -6.30 16.40 -3.87
CA LEU A 105 -5.01 15.83 -3.49
C LEU A 105 -4.16 16.78 -2.61
N PRO A 106 -4.09 18.10 -2.88
CA PRO A 106 -3.45 19.06 -1.98
C PRO A 106 -4.10 19.13 -0.59
N ILE A 107 -5.44 19.16 -0.53
CA ILE A 107 -6.16 19.18 0.75
C ILE A 107 -5.97 17.87 1.52
N ALA A 108 -5.93 16.75 0.81
CA ALA A 108 -5.71 15.42 1.38
C ALA A 108 -4.23 15.13 1.70
N ALA A 109 -3.30 16.05 1.42
CA ALA A 109 -1.86 15.80 1.56
C ALA A 109 -1.45 15.26 2.95
N PRO A 110 -1.93 15.78 4.10
CA PRO A 110 -1.55 15.22 5.41
C PRO A 110 -1.95 13.74 5.54
N GLY A 111 -3.19 13.39 5.16
CA GLY A 111 -3.65 12.00 5.17
C GLY A 111 -2.92 11.12 4.14
N ALA A 112 -2.57 11.70 2.97
CA ALA A 112 -1.76 11.02 1.96
C ALA A 112 -0.37 10.66 2.49
N PHE A 113 0.28 11.57 3.24
CA PHE A 113 1.57 11.31 3.90
C PHE A 113 1.45 10.22 4.96
N THR A 114 0.44 10.30 5.83
CA THR A 114 0.18 9.28 6.85
C THR A 114 -0.04 7.90 6.21
N LEU A 115 -0.89 7.83 5.19
CA LEU A 115 -1.12 6.61 4.42
C LEU A 115 0.16 6.11 3.74
N GLY A 116 1.00 7.04 3.24
CA GLY A 116 2.29 6.74 2.63
C GLY A 116 3.25 6.06 3.60
N ILE A 117 3.32 6.55 4.83
CA ILE A 117 4.14 5.94 5.88
C ILE A 117 3.64 4.52 6.21
N PHE A 118 2.33 4.34 6.41
CA PHE A 118 1.78 3.00 6.66
C PHE A 118 2.04 2.04 5.50
N ALA A 119 1.82 2.49 4.27
CA ALA A 119 2.07 1.67 3.08
C ALA A 119 3.57 1.33 2.92
N PHE A 120 4.46 2.28 3.21
CA PHE A 120 5.90 2.04 3.20
C PHE A 120 6.31 1.00 4.25
N VAL A 121 5.90 1.20 5.51
CA VAL A 121 6.25 0.28 6.61
C VAL A 121 5.71 -1.12 6.35
N ALA A 122 4.46 -1.24 5.87
CA ALA A 122 3.86 -2.52 5.52
C ALA A 122 4.61 -3.21 4.38
N SER A 123 4.97 -2.47 3.32
CA SER A 123 5.72 -3.00 2.18
C SER A 123 7.15 -3.36 2.55
N TRP A 124 7.83 -2.51 3.33
CA TRP A 124 9.21 -2.71 3.74
C TRP A 124 9.38 -3.94 4.63
N ASN A 125 8.46 -4.15 5.56
CA ASN A 125 8.48 -5.31 6.48
C ASN A 125 7.88 -6.58 5.88
N ASN A 126 7.35 -6.52 4.65
CA ASN A 126 6.73 -7.68 4.03
C ASN A 126 7.79 -8.71 3.62
N PHE A 127 7.84 -9.79 4.38
CA PHE A 127 8.70 -10.95 4.11
C PHE A 127 7.93 -12.02 3.32
N PHE A 128 6.69 -12.30 3.74
CA PHE A 128 5.98 -13.51 3.34
C PHE A 128 5.60 -13.53 1.85
N THR A 129 5.08 -12.43 1.32
CA THR A 129 4.68 -12.37 -0.09
C THR A 129 5.89 -12.46 -1.03
N PRO A 130 6.99 -11.68 -0.82
CA PRO A 130 8.21 -11.86 -1.60
C PRO A 130 8.80 -13.27 -1.49
N PHE A 131 8.80 -13.87 -0.30
CA PHE A 131 9.34 -15.19 -0.07
C PHE A 131 8.67 -16.28 -0.93
N ILE A 132 7.37 -16.15 -1.18
CA ILE A 132 6.63 -17.11 -2.01
C ILE A 132 6.78 -16.85 -3.51
N LEU A 133 6.90 -15.58 -3.91
CA LEU A 133 6.86 -15.18 -5.31
C LEU A 133 8.22 -15.01 -5.97
N ILE A 134 9.26 -14.69 -5.20
CA ILE A 134 10.61 -14.39 -5.68
C ILE A 134 11.54 -15.57 -5.38
N SER A 135 12.14 -16.14 -6.39
CA SER A 135 13.05 -17.29 -6.29
C SER A 135 14.53 -16.92 -6.53
N SER A 136 14.79 -15.90 -7.34
CA SER A 136 16.16 -15.48 -7.64
C SER A 136 16.77 -14.67 -6.49
N ILE A 137 17.94 -15.09 -5.99
CA ILE A 137 18.66 -14.42 -4.88
C ILE A 137 18.93 -12.93 -5.19
N SER A 138 19.22 -12.62 -6.45
CA SER A 138 19.47 -11.24 -6.90
C SER A 138 18.27 -10.30 -6.75
N LYS A 139 17.08 -10.86 -6.54
CA LYS A 139 15.81 -10.13 -6.36
C LYS A 139 15.29 -10.16 -4.93
N TYR A 140 16.03 -10.79 -3.99
CA TYR A 140 15.59 -10.88 -2.61
C TYR A 140 15.45 -9.51 -1.96
N THR A 141 14.38 -9.34 -1.21
CA THR A 141 14.21 -8.19 -0.34
C THR A 141 15.10 -8.32 0.89
N LEU A 142 15.40 -7.21 1.56
CA LEU A 142 16.25 -7.22 2.74
C LEU A 142 15.73 -8.16 3.86
N PRO A 143 14.43 -8.21 4.18
CA PRO A 143 13.90 -9.20 5.11
C PRO A 143 14.13 -10.66 4.68
N MET A 144 14.08 -10.96 3.38
CA MET A 144 14.40 -12.29 2.87
C MET A 144 15.88 -12.64 3.07
N LEU A 145 16.79 -11.70 2.75
CA LEU A 145 18.23 -11.87 2.94
C LEU A 145 18.58 -12.12 4.42
N VAL A 146 17.99 -11.36 5.34
CA VAL A 146 18.19 -11.57 6.78
C VAL A 146 17.74 -12.97 7.21
N GLN A 147 16.65 -13.48 6.63
CA GLN A 147 16.19 -14.83 6.94
C GLN A 147 17.13 -15.92 6.39
N THR A 148 17.75 -15.72 5.22
CA THR A 148 18.73 -16.66 4.69
C THR A 148 19.96 -16.77 5.58
N LEU A 149 20.41 -15.67 6.19
CA LEU A 149 21.52 -15.65 7.16
C LEU A 149 21.23 -16.46 8.43
N ARG A 150 19.95 -16.59 8.80
CA ARG A 150 19.51 -17.42 9.95
C ARG A 150 19.41 -18.91 9.62
N GLY A 151 19.25 -19.25 8.35
CA GLY A 151 19.03 -20.64 7.91
C GLY A 151 20.29 -21.49 7.85
N ASP A 152 21.48 -20.92 7.96
CA ASP A 152 22.73 -21.69 7.95
C ASP A 152 23.04 -22.23 9.35
N VAL A 153 22.59 -23.44 9.59
CA VAL A 153 22.74 -24.14 10.89
C VAL A 153 24.20 -24.41 11.25
N TYR A 154 25.10 -24.45 10.26
CA TYR A 154 26.51 -24.77 10.45
C TYR A 154 27.43 -23.56 10.64
N ARG A 155 26.96 -22.37 10.26
CA ARG A 155 27.71 -21.11 10.38
C ARG A 155 26.77 -19.94 10.74
N THR A 156 26.26 -19.95 11.97
CA THR A 156 25.44 -18.84 12.45
C THR A 156 26.35 -17.66 12.83
N GLU A 157 26.59 -16.76 11.89
CA GLU A 157 27.31 -15.52 12.16
C GLU A 157 26.34 -14.47 12.75
N TYR A 158 26.17 -14.49 14.06
CA TYR A 158 25.28 -13.57 14.77
C TYR A 158 25.56 -12.11 14.45
N GLY A 159 26.84 -11.73 14.22
CA GLY A 159 27.21 -10.38 13.83
C GLY A 159 26.54 -9.92 12.52
N SER A 160 26.58 -10.76 11.48
CA SER A 160 25.95 -10.50 10.19
C SER A 160 24.42 -10.44 10.30
N ILE A 161 23.83 -11.31 11.15
CA ILE A 161 22.38 -11.29 11.40
C ILE A 161 21.97 -9.99 12.08
N TYR A 162 22.65 -9.56 13.14
CA TYR A 162 22.33 -8.32 13.85
C TYR A 162 22.55 -7.09 12.98
N LEU A 163 23.60 -7.08 12.15
CA LEU A 163 23.81 -6.01 11.18
C LEU A 163 22.67 -5.95 10.15
N GLY A 164 22.26 -7.10 9.62
CA GLY A 164 21.12 -7.20 8.71
C GLY A 164 19.82 -6.68 9.34
N ILE A 165 19.54 -7.05 10.58
CA ILE A 165 18.37 -6.54 11.33
C ILE A 165 18.48 -5.02 11.52
N ALA A 166 19.63 -4.49 11.93
CA ALA A 166 19.84 -3.07 12.08
C ALA A 166 19.61 -2.32 10.74
N ALA A 167 20.10 -2.89 9.64
CA ALA A 167 19.86 -2.35 8.30
C ALA A 167 18.37 -2.33 7.91
N THR A 168 17.54 -3.26 8.40
CA THR A 168 16.08 -3.24 8.14
C THR A 168 15.37 -2.15 8.94
N ILE A 169 15.88 -1.74 10.09
CA ILE A 169 15.27 -0.72 10.94
C ILE A 169 15.61 0.69 10.45
N ALA A 170 16.82 0.91 9.94
CA ALA A 170 17.32 2.23 9.58
C ALA A 170 16.39 3.03 8.62
N PRO A 171 15.87 2.49 7.51
CA PRO A 171 14.98 3.21 6.61
C PRO A 171 13.64 3.59 7.26
N ILE A 172 13.13 2.75 8.18
CA ILE A 172 11.88 3.03 8.90
C ILE A 172 12.07 4.24 9.81
N LEU A 173 13.18 4.27 10.57
CA LEU A 173 13.51 5.41 11.43
C LEU A 173 13.74 6.69 10.61
N LEU A 174 14.36 6.58 9.45
CA LEU A 174 14.60 7.70 8.54
C LEU A 174 13.28 8.29 8.02
N ILE A 175 12.39 7.45 7.51
CA ILE A 175 11.05 7.85 7.06
C ILE A 175 10.26 8.49 8.21
N TYR A 176 10.28 7.85 9.40
CA TYR A 176 9.61 8.40 10.56
C TYR A 176 10.16 9.79 10.93
N ALA A 177 11.49 9.95 11.00
CA ALA A 177 12.11 11.23 11.33
C ALA A 177 11.77 12.33 10.32
N LEU A 178 11.72 12.02 9.02
CA LEU A 178 11.40 12.98 7.96
C LEU A 178 9.94 13.39 7.95
N PHE A 179 9.02 12.48 8.27
CA PHE A 179 7.58 12.66 8.10
C PHE A 179 6.79 12.77 9.41
N SER A 180 7.44 12.64 10.59
CA SER A 180 6.79 12.73 11.90
C SER A 180 5.98 14.02 12.12
N ARG A 181 6.37 15.11 11.45
CA ARG A 181 5.65 16.40 11.51
C ARG A 181 4.28 16.37 10.78
N TYR A 182 3.98 15.33 10.02
CA TYR A 182 2.73 15.18 9.28
C TYR A 182 1.79 14.13 9.91
N ILE A 183 2.22 13.49 11.00
CA ILE A 183 1.44 12.55 11.80
C ILE A 183 0.81 13.28 12.97
#